data_6e3bd09327a49276bc765b02eaba1ab8
#
_entry.id   6e3bd09327a49276bc765b02eaba1ab8
#
_cell.length_a   1.000
_cell.length_b   1.000
_cell.length_c   1.000
_cell.angle_alpha   90.00
_cell.angle_beta   90.00
_cell.angle_gamma   90.00
#
_symmetry.space_group_name_H-M   'P 1'
#
loop_
_entity.id
_entity.type
_entity.pdbx_description
1 polymer ?
#
loop_
_entity_poly.entity_id
_entity_poly.type
_entity_poly.pdbx_seq_one_letter_code
_entity_poly.pdbx_strand_id
1 'polypeptide(L)'
;MALSVFDGIMISYVVTQKPANEQPFILIGNPGNKRTLGLQEARSSQGLKQSVLVPYQALLQRSLRIGDVLYDTVHQWCDRDCSSSVSPIIRLDAPGEDPEVEREFIAWGAPNFTENDAFCPFEFVSDGVFITAEEARQLPVQQGRILYPAQWFRGYCRFLYFIKKEAENAGFPIVWVNDPADIAVMFDKRSCSQLLTKHGVRMPALPAPAGSIVDYDTLQEAIALSGMNRLFIKLACGSGAAGVMAYQIHPVTGAELAVTTIGFEEREGERVYYNSGILRRYSDKAVIRRIVNWLCLEGAHVERWIEKESLRGKSFDVRQLVVNGEACHAVLRLSSTPITNLHLRNERQMMTEEILSSGLKQQVERTAISALSAFSNSSVAGVDVLVRRGSHETYVVDINPFGDLLYNVDYLGLNTYEWQMQQLQGKD
;
A
#
# COMPACT_ATOMS: atom_id res chain seq x y z
N MET A 1 -51.12 -8.25 -0.73
CA MET A 1 -51.84 -6.97 -0.93
C MET A 1 -52.34 -6.49 0.42
N ALA A 2 -51.69 -5.55 0.99
CA ALA A 2 -52.19 -4.80 2.17
C ALA A 2 -51.71 -3.35 1.98
N LEU A 3 -52.66 -2.47 1.62
CA LEU A 3 -52.49 -1.03 1.47
C LEU A 3 -52.72 -0.40 2.87
N SER A 4 -51.77 0.34 3.41
CA SER A 4 -52.03 1.35 4.41
C SER A 4 -51.63 2.71 3.83
N VAL A 5 -52.61 3.57 3.70
CA VAL A 5 -52.49 4.95 3.24
C VAL A 5 -52.18 5.79 4.47
N PHE A 6 -51.04 6.49 4.48
CA PHE A 6 -50.81 7.67 5.29
C PHE A 6 -50.06 8.69 4.46
N ASP A 7 -50.72 9.84 4.26
CA ASP A 7 -50.23 11.12 3.74
C ASP A 7 -49.20 11.13 2.59
N GLY A 8 -49.72 11.11 1.36
CA GLY A 8 -49.30 11.97 0.25
C GLY A 8 -47.91 11.88 -0.36
N ILE A 9 -47.04 10.93 0.05
CA ILE A 9 -45.75 10.70 -0.59
C ILE A 9 -45.67 9.21 -0.95
N MET A 10 -45.80 8.91 -2.25
CA MET A 10 -45.49 7.56 -2.78
C MET A 10 -43.96 7.34 -2.72
N ILE A 11 -43.51 6.71 -1.66
CA ILE A 11 -42.17 6.12 -1.61
C ILE A 11 -42.29 4.76 -2.29
N SER A 12 -41.89 4.68 -3.55
CA SER A 12 -41.71 3.39 -4.24
C SER A 12 -40.48 2.72 -3.60
N TYR A 13 -40.71 1.75 -2.71
CA TYR A 13 -39.68 0.79 -2.33
C TYR A 13 -39.34 -0.03 -3.57
N VAL A 14 -38.20 0.27 -4.21
CA VAL A 14 -37.55 -0.65 -5.10
C VAL A 14 -37.10 -1.82 -4.22
N VAL A 15 -37.85 -2.91 -4.23
CA VAL A 15 -37.40 -4.18 -3.67
C VAL A 15 -36.26 -4.64 -4.60
N THR A 16 -35.03 -4.27 -4.30
CA THR A 16 -33.85 -4.84 -4.93
C THR A 16 -33.86 -6.32 -4.59
N GLN A 17 -34.07 -7.16 -5.61
CA GLN A 17 -33.92 -8.60 -5.46
C GLN A 17 -32.50 -8.83 -4.94
N LYS A 18 -32.38 -9.58 -3.83
CA LYS A 18 -31.10 -10.03 -3.28
C LYS A 18 -30.31 -10.71 -4.40
N PRO A 19 -29.05 -10.37 -4.66
CA PRO A 19 -28.24 -11.16 -5.57
C PRO A 19 -28.22 -12.60 -5.06
N ALA A 20 -28.52 -13.55 -5.94
CA ALA A 20 -28.75 -14.95 -5.57
C ALA A 20 -27.54 -15.63 -4.90
N ASN A 21 -26.32 -15.06 -5.00
CA ASN A 21 -25.05 -15.63 -4.57
C ASN A 21 -24.20 -14.66 -3.71
N GLU A 22 -24.81 -13.80 -2.88
CA GLU A 22 -24.03 -12.91 -2.01
C GLU A 22 -23.26 -13.71 -0.96
N GLN A 23 -21.92 -13.59 -0.96
CA GLN A 23 -21.02 -14.19 0.04
C GLN A 23 -20.85 -13.27 1.26
N PRO A 24 -20.65 -13.85 2.46
CA PRO A 24 -20.28 -13.07 3.64
C PRO A 24 -18.98 -12.31 3.38
N PHE A 25 -18.94 -11.04 3.78
CA PHE A 25 -17.77 -10.20 3.59
C PHE A 25 -17.23 -9.72 4.94
N ILE A 26 -15.98 -10.08 5.23
CA ILE A 26 -15.27 -9.69 6.44
C ILE A 26 -14.24 -8.63 6.06
N LEU A 27 -14.30 -7.48 6.71
CA LEU A 27 -13.37 -6.37 6.51
C LEU A 27 -12.49 -6.20 7.75
N ILE A 28 -11.19 -6.46 7.62
CA ILE A 28 -10.22 -6.15 8.66
C ILE A 28 -9.70 -4.74 8.38
N GLY A 29 -9.97 -3.82 9.30
CA GLY A 29 -9.66 -2.40 9.10
C GLY A 29 -9.80 -1.57 10.38
N ASN A 30 -9.53 -0.28 10.28
CA ASN A 30 -9.69 0.66 11.38
C ASN A 30 -11.09 1.30 11.32
N PRO A 31 -11.95 1.18 12.35
CA PRO A 31 -13.36 1.54 12.28
C PRO A 31 -13.66 2.99 11.87
N GLY A 32 -12.82 3.95 12.24
CA GLY A 32 -12.99 5.38 11.90
C GLY A 32 -12.35 5.79 10.57
N ASN A 33 -11.70 4.89 9.86
CA ASN A 33 -10.98 5.22 8.64
C ASN A 33 -11.94 5.47 7.47
N LYS A 34 -11.65 6.49 6.66
CA LYS A 34 -12.45 6.84 5.47
C LYS A 34 -12.57 5.70 4.45
N ARG A 35 -11.55 4.84 4.36
CA ARG A 35 -11.55 3.68 3.47
C ARG A 35 -12.58 2.65 3.93
N THR A 36 -12.58 2.33 5.24
CA THR A 36 -13.54 1.43 5.87
C THR A 36 -14.97 1.93 5.68
N LEU A 37 -15.21 3.22 5.94
CA LEU A 37 -16.53 3.84 5.75
C LEU A 37 -16.97 3.83 4.29
N GLY A 38 -16.09 4.23 3.37
CA GLY A 38 -16.40 4.26 1.93
C GLY A 38 -16.70 2.87 1.35
N LEU A 39 -16.06 1.81 1.86
CA LEU A 39 -16.39 0.45 1.45
C LEU A 39 -17.76 0.02 1.97
N GLN A 40 -18.11 0.37 3.20
CA GLN A 40 -19.45 0.09 3.76
C GLN A 40 -20.55 0.85 2.99
N GLU A 41 -20.29 2.11 2.64
CA GLU A 41 -21.19 2.91 1.80
C GLU A 41 -21.38 2.28 0.43
N ALA A 42 -20.31 1.83 -0.22
CA ALA A 42 -20.36 1.16 -1.51
C ALA A 42 -21.17 -0.16 -1.45
N ARG A 43 -21.03 -0.93 -0.38
CA ARG A 43 -21.85 -2.13 -0.19
C ARG A 43 -23.34 -1.79 -0.05
N SER A 44 -23.64 -0.75 0.74
CA SER A 44 -25.02 -0.29 0.93
C SER A 44 -25.65 0.24 -0.38
N SER A 45 -24.90 1.05 -1.16
CA SER A 45 -25.40 1.60 -2.43
C SER A 45 -25.74 0.52 -3.45
N GLN A 46 -25.09 -0.64 -3.38
CA GLN A 46 -25.34 -1.80 -4.24
C GLN A 46 -26.36 -2.80 -3.64
N GLY A 47 -27.00 -2.45 -2.53
CA GLY A 47 -27.97 -3.34 -1.89
C GLY A 47 -27.37 -4.57 -1.22
N LEU A 48 -26.05 -4.60 -1.00
CA LEU A 48 -25.35 -5.67 -0.32
C LEU A 48 -25.43 -5.52 1.20
N LYS A 49 -25.33 -6.63 1.93
CA LYS A 49 -25.21 -6.59 3.39
C LYS A 49 -23.92 -5.87 3.80
N GLN A 50 -23.95 -5.19 4.93
CA GLN A 50 -22.76 -4.61 5.54
C GLN A 50 -21.71 -5.69 5.78
N SER A 51 -20.42 -5.34 5.62
CA SER A 51 -19.35 -6.27 5.98
C SER A 51 -19.28 -6.43 7.49
N VAL A 52 -18.85 -7.60 7.93
CA VAL A 52 -18.43 -7.81 9.33
C VAL A 52 -17.10 -7.07 9.52
N LEU A 53 -17.14 -5.95 10.25
CA LEU A 53 -15.94 -5.17 10.50
C LEU A 53 -15.17 -5.75 11.67
N VAL A 54 -13.90 -6.07 11.43
CA VAL A 54 -12.96 -6.61 12.42
C VAL A 54 -11.84 -5.59 12.64
N PRO A 55 -11.78 -4.94 13.80
CA PRO A 55 -10.75 -3.95 14.08
C PRO A 55 -9.35 -4.58 14.17
N TYR A 56 -8.34 -3.96 13.53
CA TYR A 56 -6.95 -4.36 13.69
C TYR A 56 -6.53 -4.43 15.15
N GLN A 57 -6.92 -3.42 15.94
CA GLN A 57 -6.58 -3.35 17.36
C GLN A 57 -7.06 -4.59 18.13
N ALA A 58 -8.29 -5.05 17.88
CA ALA A 58 -8.85 -6.20 18.57
C ALA A 58 -8.09 -7.51 18.26
N LEU A 59 -7.65 -7.68 17.01
CA LEU A 59 -6.84 -8.83 16.60
C LEU A 59 -5.41 -8.77 17.16
N LEU A 60 -4.78 -7.60 17.12
CA LEU A 60 -3.43 -7.38 17.64
C LEU A 60 -3.35 -7.58 19.15
N GLN A 61 -4.36 -7.13 19.89
CA GLN A 61 -4.51 -7.32 21.34
C GLN A 61 -5.04 -8.71 21.71
N ARG A 62 -5.40 -9.54 20.70
CA ARG A 62 -5.97 -10.89 20.90
C ARG A 62 -7.27 -10.91 21.72
N SER A 63 -7.97 -9.80 21.77
CA SER A 63 -9.31 -9.71 22.36
C SER A 63 -10.39 -10.27 21.42
N LEU A 64 -10.07 -10.46 20.15
CA LEU A 64 -10.89 -11.10 19.13
C LEU A 64 -10.00 -12.03 18.28
N ARG A 65 -10.54 -13.18 17.89
CA ARG A 65 -9.88 -14.14 17.02
C ARG A 65 -10.58 -14.22 15.68
N ILE A 66 -9.83 -14.23 14.57
CA ILE A 66 -10.43 -14.32 13.24
C ILE A 66 -11.16 -15.65 13.02
N GLY A 67 -10.71 -16.74 13.65
CA GLY A 67 -11.38 -18.02 13.62
C GLY A 67 -12.79 -17.98 14.21
N ASP A 68 -12.98 -17.28 15.34
CA ASP A 68 -14.28 -17.11 15.99
C ASP A 68 -15.21 -16.24 15.12
N VAL A 69 -14.68 -15.15 14.53
CA VAL A 69 -15.42 -14.30 13.59
C VAL A 69 -15.91 -15.09 12.38
N LEU A 70 -15.04 -15.94 11.82
CA LEU A 70 -15.39 -16.80 10.68
C LEU A 70 -16.49 -17.76 11.06
N TYR A 71 -16.37 -18.44 12.21
CA TYR A 71 -17.37 -19.37 12.71
C TYR A 71 -18.72 -18.67 12.86
N ASP A 72 -18.79 -17.56 13.59
CA ASP A 72 -20.02 -16.81 13.81
C ASP A 72 -20.63 -16.29 12.51
N THR A 73 -19.79 -15.76 11.60
CA THR A 73 -20.22 -15.23 10.32
C THR A 73 -20.85 -16.31 9.44
N VAL A 74 -20.21 -17.46 9.32
CA VAL A 74 -20.72 -18.59 8.52
C VAL A 74 -22.04 -19.10 9.11
N HIS A 75 -22.13 -19.29 10.43
CA HIS A 75 -23.32 -19.81 11.08
C HIS A 75 -24.51 -18.83 11.05
N GLN A 76 -24.26 -17.52 11.09
CA GLN A 76 -25.30 -16.51 10.93
C GLN A 76 -25.78 -16.34 9.50
N TRP A 77 -24.92 -16.68 8.51
CA TRP A 77 -25.24 -16.58 7.09
C TRP A 77 -26.05 -17.78 6.59
N CYS A 78 -25.78 -18.94 7.15
CA CYS A 78 -26.43 -20.20 6.79
C CYS A 78 -27.66 -20.46 7.65
N ASP A 79 -28.85 -20.61 7.05
CA ASP A 79 -29.96 -21.30 7.69
C ASP A 79 -29.59 -22.79 7.86
N ARG A 80 -29.22 -23.17 9.05
CA ARG A 80 -28.95 -24.47 9.72
C ARG A 80 -28.32 -25.66 8.96
N ASP A 81 -28.28 -25.72 7.61
CA ASP A 81 -27.79 -26.91 6.86
C ASP A 81 -26.76 -26.67 5.74
N CYS A 82 -26.25 -25.46 5.56
CA CYS A 82 -25.43 -25.09 4.39
C CYS A 82 -23.96 -24.71 4.72
N SER A 83 -23.41 -25.07 5.86
CA SER A 83 -22.07 -24.60 6.31
C SER A 83 -20.89 -24.96 5.38
N SER A 84 -21.04 -26.00 4.55
CA SER A 84 -19.97 -26.46 3.64
C SER A 84 -19.92 -25.73 2.28
N SER A 85 -20.94 -24.94 1.95
CA SER A 85 -21.04 -24.26 0.63
C SER A 85 -20.73 -22.76 0.65
N VAL A 86 -20.52 -22.16 1.83
CA VAL A 86 -20.29 -20.72 1.98
C VAL A 86 -18.81 -20.43 2.19
N SER A 87 -18.24 -19.64 1.28
CA SER A 87 -16.84 -19.19 1.36
C SER A 87 -16.79 -17.70 1.70
N PRO A 88 -16.54 -17.31 2.97
CA PRO A 88 -16.40 -15.89 3.32
C PRO A 88 -15.28 -15.23 2.54
N ILE A 89 -15.54 -14.00 2.08
CA ILE A 89 -14.51 -13.15 1.48
C ILE A 89 -13.88 -12.32 2.60
N ILE A 90 -12.55 -12.37 2.72
CA ILE A 90 -11.79 -11.58 3.70
C ILE A 90 -10.99 -10.52 2.96
N ARG A 91 -11.18 -9.26 3.36
CA ARG A 91 -10.39 -8.13 2.93
C ARG A 91 -9.59 -7.56 4.10
N LEU A 92 -8.27 -7.45 3.91
CA LEU A 92 -7.45 -6.57 4.73
C LEU A 92 -7.44 -5.19 4.08
N ASP A 93 -7.71 -4.13 4.83
CA ASP A 93 -7.50 -2.76 4.37
C ASP A 93 -6.21 -2.17 4.96
N ALA A 94 -5.84 -0.95 4.57
CA ALA A 94 -4.62 -0.32 5.05
C ALA A 94 -4.65 -0.15 6.59
N PRO A 95 -3.63 -0.62 7.32
CA PRO A 95 -3.61 -0.58 8.79
C PRO A 95 -3.26 0.79 9.37
N GLY A 96 -2.74 1.73 8.55
CA GLY A 96 -2.25 3.04 8.99
C GLY A 96 -3.32 4.01 9.50
N GLU A 97 -2.87 5.17 9.97
CA GLU A 97 -3.68 6.30 10.50
C GLU A 97 -4.32 6.05 11.89
N ASP A 98 -3.96 4.97 12.58
CA ASP A 98 -4.35 4.71 13.97
C ASP A 98 -3.10 4.53 14.84
N PRO A 99 -2.80 5.46 15.76
CA PRO A 99 -1.58 5.40 16.57
C PRO A 99 -1.47 4.18 17.49
N GLU A 100 -2.59 3.62 17.94
CA GLU A 100 -2.58 2.41 18.76
C GLU A 100 -2.21 1.18 17.92
N VAL A 101 -2.80 1.07 16.73
CA VAL A 101 -2.49 0.02 15.77
C VAL A 101 -1.01 0.10 15.32
N GLU A 102 -0.51 1.32 15.07
CA GLU A 102 0.90 1.54 14.70
C GLU A 102 1.84 1.06 15.81
N ARG A 103 1.57 1.41 17.09
CA ARG A 103 2.36 0.96 18.24
C ARG A 103 2.33 -0.55 18.42
N GLU A 104 1.18 -1.17 18.24
CA GLU A 104 1.06 -2.63 18.34
C GLU A 104 1.85 -3.33 17.23
N PHE A 105 1.87 -2.82 15.99
CA PHE A 105 2.75 -3.38 14.96
C PHE A 105 4.23 -3.25 15.32
N ILE A 106 4.67 -2.11 15.87
CA ILE A 106 6.05 -1.97 16.36
C ILE A 106 6.32 -2.97 17.50
N ALA A 107 5.36 -3.17 18.42
CA ALA A 107 5.48 -4.15 19.50
C ALA A 107 5.55 -5.60 18.98
N TRP A 108 4.72 -5.96 17.99
CA TRP A 108 4.79 -7.27 17.34
C TRP A 108 6.11 -7.52 16.59
N GLY A 109 6.75 -6.46 16.10
CA GLY A 109 8.06 -6.53 15.45
C GLY A 109 9.24 -6.62 16.41
N ALA A 110 9.02 -6.46 17.71
CA ALA A 110 10.07 -6.44 18.71
C ALA A 110 10.87 -7.77 18.77
N PRO A 111 12.16 -7.73 19.14
CA PRO A 111 12.98 -8.94 19.29
C PRO A 111 12.47 -9.91 20.36
N ASN A 112 11.85 -9.38 21.41
CA ASN A 112 11.29 -10.16 22.51
C ASN A 112 9.83 -10.62 22.27
N PHE A 113 9.27 -10.40 21.08
CA PHE A 113 7.94 -10.89 20.71
C PHE A 113 8.04 -12.23 19.99
N THR A 114 7.20 -13.21 20.36
CA THR A 114 7.34 -14.64 20.01
C THR A 114 6.49 -15.05 18.80
N GLU A 115 6.42 -14.27 17.74
CA GLU A 115 5.71 -14.64 16.52
C GLU A 115 6.67 -15.04 15.38
N ASN A 116 6.12 -15.70 14.36
CA ASN A 116 6.88 -16.28 13.26
C ASN A 116 7.19 -15.23 12.17
N ASP A 117 8.44 -15.16 11.74
CA ASP A 117 8.93 -14.25 10.70
C ASP A 117 8.77 -14.81 9.26
N ALA A 118 7.94 -15.83 9.02
CA ALA A 118 7.83 -16.53 7.73
C ALA A 118 7.46 -15.64 6.54
N PHE A 119 6.73 -14.53 6.77
CA PHE A 119 6.39 -13.56 5.72
C PHE A 119 7.35 -12.37 5.64
N CYS A 120 8.41 -12.37 6.46
CA CYS A 120 9.43 -11.31 6.37
C CYS A 120 10.34 -11.60 5.16
N PRO A 121 10.32 -10.76 4.12
CA PRO A 121 11.02 -11.06 2.87
C PRO A 121 12.54 -10.85 2.93
N PHE A 122 13.02 -10.12 3.93
CA PHE A 122 14.44 -9.85 4.17
C PHE A 122 14.76 -10.00 5.66
N GLU A 123 16.01 -10.37 5.95
CA GLU A 123 16.53 -10.31 7.31
C GLU A 123 16.60 -8.84 7.77
N PHE A 124 16.21 -8.62 9.02
CA PHE A 124 16.27 -7.30 9.62
C PHE A 124 17.61 -7.13 10.34
N VAL A 125 18.27 -6.00 10.09
CA VAL A 125 19.44 -5.61 10.85
C VAL A 125 18.97 -5.20 12.24
N SER A 126 19.21 -6.06 13.25
CA SER A 126 18.68 -5.88 14.62
C SER A 126 19.58 -5.07 15.54
N ASP A 127 20.82 -4.77 15.14
CA ASP A 127 21.82 -4.21 16.03
C ASP A 127 21.55 -2.74 16.37
N GLY A 128 20.83 -2.52 17.47
CA GLY A 128 20.67 -1.22 18.12
C GLY A 128 19.51 -0.34 17.66
N VAL A 129 18.66 -0.79 16.73
CA VAL A 129 17.54 0.01 16.20
C VAL A 129 16.19 -0.43 16.76
N PHE A 130 16.05 -1.70 17.12
CA PHE A 130 14.79 -2.26 17.59
C PHE A 130 14.61 -2.06 19.10
N ILE A 131 13.38 -1.67 19.46
CA ILE A 131 12.95 -1.51 20.86
C ILE A 131 12.10 -2.71 21.31
N THR A 132 11.95 -2.88 22.62
CA THR A 132 11.10 -3.91 23.20
C THR A 132 9.63 -3.67 22.90
N ALA A 133 8.80 -4.72 23.06
CA ALA A 133 7.35 -4.59 22.87
C ALA A 133 6.72 -3.62 23.90
N GLU A 134 7.24 -3.57 25.11
CA GLU A 134 6.80 -2.68 26.18
C GLU A 134 7.12 -1.22 25.83
N GLU A 135 8.32 -0.93 25.38
CA GLU A 135 8.73 0.41 24.94
C GLU A 135 7.90 0.87 23.74
N ALA A 136 7.65 -0.03 22.78
CA ALA A 136 6.86 0.26 21.59
C ALA A 136 5.43 0.74 21.93
N ARG A 137 4.76 0.07 22.90
CA ARG A 137 3.42 0.45 23.35
C ARG A 137 3.38 1.79 24.08
N GLN A 138 4.51 2.24 24.62
CA GLN A 138 4.64 3.53 25.33
C GLN A 138 5.10 4.68 24.45
N LEU A 139 5.35 4.44 23.14
CA LEU A 139 5.80 5.50 22.23
C LEU A 139 4.81 6.67 22.20
N PRO A 140 5.30 7.92 22.28
CA PRO A 140 4.44 9.08 22.20
C PRO A 140 3.86 9.24 20.78
N VAL A 141 2.61 9.71 20.71
CA VAL A 141 2.00 10.09 19.44
C VAL A 141 2.61 11.42 19.01
N GLN A 142 3.35 11.42 17.91
CA GLN A 142 3.98 12.62 17.34
C GLN A 142 3.66 12.68 15.84
N GLN A 143 2.93 13.72 15.46
CA GLN A 143 2.52 13.87 14.06
C GLN A 143 3.72 13.98 13.12
N GLY A 144 3.74 13.15 12.09
CA GLY A 144 4.77 13.12 11.07
C GLY A 144 6.08 12.43 11.47
N ARG A 145 6.26 12.02 12.73
CA ARG A 145 7.44 11.24 13.12
C ARG A 145 7.46 9.88 12.43
N ILE A 146 8.60 9.50 11.89
CA ILE A 146 8.82 8.17 11.34
C ILE A 146 9.37 7.29 12.45
N LEU A 147 8.55 6.36 12.94
CA LEU A 147 8.86 5.51 14.09
C LEU A 147 9.17 4.10 13.64
N TYR A 148 10.41 3.66 13.80
CA TYR A 148 10.86 2.26 13.65
C TYR A 148 10.26 1.52 12.46
N PRO A 149 10.37 2.02 11.21
CA PRO A 149 9.66 1.47 10.06
C PRO A 149 10.03 0.02 9.75
N ALA A 150 11.29 -0.38 9.98
CA ALA A 150 11.71 -1.78 9.83
C ALA A 150 11.03 -2.69 10.85
N GLN A 151 10.98 -2.25 12.12
CA GLN A 151 10.35 -3.03 13.19
C GLN A 151 8.82 -3.08 13.02
N TRP A 152 8.20 -1.98 12.62
CA TRP A 152 6.79 -1.92 12.27
C TRP A 152 6.45 -2.95 11.18
N PHE A 153 7.24 -2.97 10.11
CA PHE A 153 7.01 -3.88 8.99
C PHE A 153 7.20 -5.35 9.39
N ARG A 154 8.20 -5.65 10.22
CA ARG A 154 8.36 -6.99 10.79
C ARG A 154 7.11 -7.41 11.56
N GLY A 155 6.57 -6.56 12.41
CA GLY A 155 5.34 -6.83 13.15
C GLY A 155 4.13 -7.02 12.25
N TYR A 156 4.04 -6.23 11.18
CA TYR A 156 2.99 -6.39 10.18
C TYR A 156 3.10 -7.74 9.45
N CYS A 157 4.29 -8.17 9.05
CA CYS A 157 4.51 -9.49 8.44
C CYS A 157 4.13 -10.64 9.39
N ARG A 158 4.50 -10.54 10.67
CA ARG A 158 4.12 -11.50 11.70
C ARG A 158 2.59 -11.56 11.88
N PHE A 159 1.94 -10.42 11.91
CA PHE A 159 0.48 -10.34 11.97
C PHE A 159 -0.18 -10.97 10.74
N LEU A 160 0.29 -10.68 9.54
CA LEU A 160 -0.21 -11.26 8.29
C LEU A 160 -0.08 -12.79 8.29
N TYR A 161 1.05 -13.31 8.74
CA TYR A 161 1.25 -14.74 8.89
C TYR A 161 0.28 -15.35 9.93
N PHE A 162 0.21 -14.73 11.11
CA PHE A 162 -0.66 -15.16 12.21
C PHE A 162 -2.12 -15.24 11.75
N ILE A 163 -2.66 -14.16 11.16
CA ILE A 163 -4.06 -14.11 10.78
C ILE A 163 -4.40 -15.09 9.65
N LYS A 164 -3.47 -15.30 8.69
CA LYS A 164 -3.64 -16.30 7.64
C LYS A 164 -3.73 -17.70 8.24
N LYS A 165 -2.83 -18.03 9.17
CA LYS A 165 -2.84 -19.35 9.84
C LYS A 165 -4.08 -19.56 10.70
N GLU A 166 -4.51 -18.56 11.44
CA GLU A 166 -5.74 -18.65 12.24
C GLU A 166 -6.98 -18.85 11.37
N ALA A 167 -7.07 -18.15 10.24
CA ALA A 167 -8.17 -18.29 9.30
C ALA A 167 -8.17 -19.66 8.61
N GLU A 168 -7.00 -20.16 8.18
CA GLU A 168 -6.86 -21.51 7.61
C GLU A 168 -7.29 -22.61 8.61
N ASN A 169 -6.95 -22.44 9.89
CA ASN A 169 -7.29 -23.38 10.95
C ASN A 169 -8.78 -23.38 11.35
N ALA A 170 -9.55 -22.38 10.92
CA ALA A 170 -10.99 -22.32 11.19
C ALA A 170 -11.80 -23.41 10.44
N GLY A 171 -11.19 -24.07 9.44
CA GLY A 171 -11.78 -25.21 8.75
C GLY A 171 -12.85 -24.83 7.70
N PHE A 172 -13.01 -23.56 7.37
CA PHE A 172 -13.90 -23.09 6.31
C PHE A 172 -13.11 -22.77 5.03
N PRO A 173 -13.68 -22.99 3.83
CA PRO A 173 -13.13 -22.44 2.62
C PRO A 173 -13.25 -20.90 2.69
N ILE A 174 -12.13 -20.20 2.51
CA ILE A 174 -12.07 -18.72 2.56
C ILE A 174 -11.50 -18.17 1.26
N VAL A 175 -11.94 -16.96 0.90
CA VAL A 175 -11.42 -16.21 -0.23
C VAL A 175 -10.78 -14.92 0.28
N TRP A 176 -9.47 -14.79 0.12
CA TRP A 176 -8.79 -13.53 0.36
C TRP A 176 -8.97 -12.59 -0.85
N VAL A 177 -9.34 -11.34 -0.63
CA VAL A 177 -9.29 -10.32 -1.70
C VAL A 177 -7.85 -10.16 -2.17
N ASN A 178 -6.93 -10.07 -1.22
CA ASN A 178 -5.49 -10.18 -1.46
C ASN A 178 -4.90 -11.13 -0.42
N ASP A 179 -4.11 -12.09 -0.87
CA ASP A 179 -3.46 -13.03 0.03
C ASP A 179 -2.50 -12.30 0.97
N PRO A 180 -2.50 -12.60 2.29
CA PRO A 180 -1.61 -11.95 3.25
C PRO A 180 -0.12 -12.05 2.90
N ALA A 181 0.34 -13.16 2.28
CA ALA A 181 1.73 -13.27 1.83
C ALA A 181 2.04 -12.35 0.66
N ASP A 182 1.10 -12.21 -0.29
CA ASP A 182 1.24 -11.26 -1.41
C ASP A 182 1.27 -9.82 -0.90
N ILE A 183 0.44 -9.49 0.12
CA ILE A 183 0.44 -8.16 0.75
C ILE A 183 1.83 -7.84 1.34
N ALA A 184 2.45 -8.79 2.04
CA ALA A 184 3.80 -8.60 2.60
C ALA A 184 4.84 -8.31 1.51
N VAL A 185 4.78 -9.03 0.37
CA VAL A 185 5.68 -8.82 -0.76
C VAL A 185 5.42 -7.48 -1.46
N MET A 186 4.15 -7.11 -1.69
CA MET A 186 3.80 -5.81 -2.30
C MET A 186 4.27 -4.63 -1.43
N PHE A 187 4.28 -4.80 -0.11
CA PHE A 187 4.65 -3.76 0.84
C PHE A 187 6.16 -3.51 0.88
N ASP A 188 6.99 -4.54 0.69
CA ASP A 188 8.45 -4.40 0.60
C ASP A 188 8.89 -4.14 -0.86
N LYS A 189 9.33 -2.92 -1.14
CA LYS A 189 9.74 -2.48 -2.49
C LYS A 189 10.88 -3.31 -3.08
N ARG A 190 11.75 -3.90 -2.24
CA ARG A 190 12.86 -4.75 -2.68
C ARG A 190 12.33 -6.08 -3.23
N SER A 191 11.49 -6.76 -2.46
CA SER A 191 10.86 -8.03 -2.83
C SER A 191 9.89 -7.85 -3.99
N CYS A 192 9.08 -6.80 -3.94
CA CYS A 192 8.15 -6.44 -5.01
C CYS A 192 8.90 -6.21 -6.33
N SER A 193 9.98 -5.41 -6.33
CA SER A 193 10.79 -5.15 -7.52
C SER A 193 11.43 -6.42 -8.09
N GLN A 194 11.94 -7.31 -7.23
CA GLN A 194 12.50 -8.60 -7.66
C GLN A 194 11.43 -9.50 -8.30
N LEU A 195 10.26 -9.63 -7.65
CA LEU A 195 9.16 -10.45 -8.16
C LEU A 195 8.65 -9.93 -9.50
N LEU A 196 8.37 -8.63 -9.60
CA LEU A 196 7.88 -8.00 -10.83
C LEU A 196 8.91 -8.12 -11.98
N THR A 197 10.19 -7.91 -11.70
CA THR A 197 11.26 -8.08 -12.70
C THR A 197 11.32 -9.53 -13.19
N LYS A 198 11.20 -10.53 -12.30
CA LYS A 198 11.14 -11.95 -12.65
C LYS A 198 9.96 -12.29 -13.54
N HIS A 199 8.85 -11.59 -13.40
CA HIS A 199 7.65 -11.75 -14.23
C HIS A 199 7.66 -10.87 -15.49
N GLY A 200 8.81 -10.27 -15.83
CA GLY A 200 8.97 -9.46 -17.05
C GLY A 200 8.31 -8.08 -16.98
N VAL A 201 7.87 -7.64 -15.82
CA VAL A 201 7.36 -6.27 -15.61
C VAL A 201 8.53 -5.31 -15.55
N ARG A 202 8.45 -4.24 -16.31
CA ARG A 202 9.54 -3.25 -16.38
C ARG A 202 9.57 -2.39 -15.10
N MET A 203 10.66 -2.53 -14.34
CA MET A 203 10.99 -1.78 -13.15
C MET A 203 12.18 -0.84 -13.40
N PRO A 204 12.34 0.26 -12.64
CA PRO A 204 13.60 1.01 -12.67
C PRO A 204 14.80 0.11 -12.32
N ALA A 205 15.89 0.23 -13.07
CA ALA A 205 17.09 -0.57 -12.82
C ALA A 205 17.69 -0.23 -11.43
N LEU A 206 18.22 -1.23 -10.77
CA LEU A 206 18.92 -1.07 -9.49
C LEU A 206 20.42 -0.84 -9.72
N PRO A 207 21.11 0.02 -8.95
CA PRO A 207 22.55 0.23 -9.06
C PRO A 207 23.37 -0.96 -8.52
N ALA A 208 22.78 -1.76 -7.63
CA ALA A 208 23.34 -2.97 -7.04
C ALA A 208 22.20 -3.94 -6.66
N PRO A 209 22.47 -5.20 -6.31
CA PRO A 209 21.44 -6.14 -5.87
C PRO A 209 20.58 -5.57 -4.74
N ALA A 210 19.28 -5.90 -4.73
CA ALA A 210 18.35 -5.42 -3.71
C ALA A 210 18.84 -5.82 -2.30
N GLY A 211 18.88 -4.86 -1.37
CA GLY A 211 19.34 -5.07 0.01
C GLY A 211 20.86 -5.01 0.20
N SER A 212 21.68 -4.92 -0.87
CA SER A 212 23.15 -4.89 -0.72
C SER A 212 23.71 -3.50 -0.37
N ILE A 213 22.94 -2.43 -0.55
CA ILE A 213 23.33 -1.07 -0.14
C ILE A 213 22.90 -0.89 1.31
N VAL A 214 23.88 -0.95 2.22
CA VAL A 214 23.64 -0.96 3.68
C VAL A 214 24.04 0.37 4.35
N ASP A 215 24.73 1.26 3.63
CA ASP A 215 25.13 2.58 4.10
C ASP A 215 25.48 3.52 2.93
N TYR A 216 25.92 4.72 3.26
CA TYR A 216 26.34 5.72 2.28
C TYR A 216 27.58 5.29 1.49
N ASP A 217 28.53 4.58 2.08
CA ASP A 217 29.78 4.21 1.41
C ASP A 217 29.50 3.12 0.37
N THR A 218 28.72 2.10 0.69
CA THR A 218 28.23 1.09 -0.26
C THR A 218 27.35 1.70 -1.36
N LEU A 219 26.58 2.76 -1.06
CA LEU A 219 25.87 3.53 -2.08
C LEU A 219 26.82 4.19 -3.07
N GLN A 220 27.93 4.82 -2.60
CA GLN A 220 28.92 5.46 -3.47
C GLN A 220 29.64 4.43 -4.34
N GLU A 221 29.98 3.26 -3.81
CA GLU A 221 30.52 2.13 -4.57
C GLU A 221 29.58 1.66 -5.66
N ALA A 222 28.30 1.47 -5.33
CA ALA A 222 27.27 1.09 -6.29
C ALA A 222 27.10 2.11 -7.42
N ILE A 223 27.16 3.40 -7.11
CA ILE A 223 27.14 4.50 -8.09
C ILE A 223 28.37 4.43 -9.01
N ALA A 224 29.55 4.24 -8.45
CA ALA A 224 30.80 4.18 -9.22
C ALA A 224 30.81 2.97 -10.19
N LEU A 225 30.34 1.82 -9.74
CA LEU A 225 30.27 0.60 -10.54
C LEU A 225 29.18 0.63 -11.63
N SER A 226 28.00 1.15 -11.29
CA SER A 226 26.84 1.19 -12.19
C SER A 226 26.84 2.38 -13.16
N GLY A 227 27.57 3.47 -12.83
CA GLY A 227 27.51 4.75 -13.53
C GLY A 227 26.18 5.50 -13.35
N MET A 228 25.35 5.10 -12.42
CA MET A 228 24.03 5.71 -12.17
C MET A 228 24.14 6.93 -11.25
N ASN A 229 24.26 8.13 -11.82
CA ASN A 229 24.44 9.37 -11.05
C ASN A 229 23.16 10.01 -10.52
N ARG A 230 21.98 9.43 -10.83
CA ARG A 230 20.65 9.91 -10.38
C ARG A 230 19.82 8.73 -9.92
N LEU A 231 19.41 8.76 -8.64
CA LEU A 231 18.77 7.65 -7.97
C LEU A 231 17.56 8.14 -7.14
N PHE A 232 16.61 7.25 -6.92
CA PHE A 232 15.66 7.35 -5.81
C PHE A 232 16.11 6.40 -4.70
N ILE A 233 16.14 6.88 -3.48
CA ILE A 233 16.39 6.11 -2.26
C ILE A 233 15.11 6.19 -1.43
N LYS A 234 14.51 5.05 -1.11
CA LYS A 234 13.21 4.97 -0.45
C LYS A 234 13.30 4.02 0.74
N LEU A 235 12.55 4.27 1.81
CA LEU A 235 12.25 3.19 2.76
C LEU A 235 11.60 2.03 2.02
N ALA A 236 12.10 0.83 2.21
CA ALA A 236 11.61 -0.37 1.52
C ALA A 236 10.12 -0.61 1.82
N CYS A 237 9.70 -0.37 3.06
CA CYS A 237 8.33 -0.56 3.53
C CYS A 237 7.60 0.75 3.89
N GLY A 238 8.03 1.88 3.33
CA GLY A 238 7.40 3.19 3.55
C GLY A 238 6.16 3.41 2.68
N SER A 239 5.19 4.12 3.22
CA SER A 239 3.98 4.59 2.53
C SER A 239 3.87 6.12 2.53
N GLY A 240 2.96 6.70 1.74
CA GLY A 240 2.66 8.14 1.78
C GLY A 240 3.83 9.08 1.45
N ALA A 241 4.83 8.64 0.70
CA ALA A 241 6.10 9.32 0.45
C ALA A 241 6.95 9.55 1.72
N ALA A 242 6.69 8.84 2.82
CA ALA A 242 7.59 8.83 3.96
C ALA A 242 8.93 8.17 3.58
N GLY A 243 10.04 8.82 3.93
CA GLY A 243 11.36 8.26 3.68
C GLY A 243 11.74 8.15 2.19
N VAL A 244 11.38 9.14 1.37
CA VAL A 244 11.76 9.19 -0.07
C VAL A 244 12.78 10.29 -0.29
N MET A 245 13.87 9.97 -1.01
CA MET A 245 14.91 10.89 -1.44
C MET A 245 15.18 10.74 -2.93
N ALA A 246 15.08 11.85 -3.68
CA ALA A 246 15.62 11.98 -5.03
C ALA A 246 17.07 12.49 -4.90
N TYR A 247 18.03 11.64 -5.21
CA TYR A 247 19.46 11.87 -5.04
C TYR A 247 20.16 11.99 -6.39
N GLN A 248 21.10 12.92 -6.49
CA GLN A 248 21.99 13.03 -7.64
C GLN A 248 23.39 13.44 -7.21
N ILE A 249 24.39 12.95 -7.93
CA ILE A 249 25.80 13.32 -7.82
C ILE A 249 26.32 13.78 -9.18
N HIS A 250 27.08 14.87 -9.19
CA HIS A 250 27.71 15.35 -10.41
C HIS A 250 28.93 14.49 -10.75
N PRO A 251 28.98 13.84 -11.93
CA PRO A 251 29.98 12.82 -12.21
C PRO A 251 31.43 13.31 -12.24
N VAL A 252 31.65 14.62 -12.45
CA VAL A 252 33.00 15.21 -12.54
C VAL A 252 33.41 15.87 -11.22
N THR A 253 32.53 16.66 -10.62
CA THR A 253 32.85 17.45 -9.42
C THR A 253 32.59 16.72 -8.11
N GLY A 254 31.80 15.63 -8.14
CA GLY A 254 31.33 14.93 -6.94
C GLY A 254 30.33 15.73 -6.10
N ALA A 255 29.83 16.87 -6.61
CA ALA A 255 28.83 17.66 -5.91
C ALA A 255 27.52 16.90 -5.82
N GLU A 256 26.93 16.86 -4.61
CA GLU A 256 25.72 16.10 -4.31
C GLU A 256 24.51 17.00 -4.11
N LEU A 257 23.34 16.50 -4.49
CA LEU A 257 22.07 17.14 -4.20
C LEU A 257 21.03 16.06 -3.85
N ALA A 258 20.35 16.24 -2.72
CA ALA A 258 19.22 15.43 -2.31
C ALA A 258 17.97 16.30 -2.18
N VAL A 259 16.85 15.84 -2.76
CA VAL A 259 15.51 16.42 -2.57
C VAL A 259 14.68 15.36 -1.87
N THR A 260 14.17 15.66 -0.68
CA THR A 260 13.53 14.64 0.17
C THR A 260 12.41 15.21 1.03
N THR A 261 11.49 14.35 1.45
CA THR A 261 10.48 14.64 2.47
C THR A 261 11.03 14.54 3.90
N ILE A 262 12.23 14.00 4.06
CA ILE A 262 12.83 13.70 5.36
C ILE A 262 13.37 14.97 5.99
N GLY A 263 12.86 15.31 7.16
CA GLY A 263 13.49 16.23 8.11
C GLY A 263 14.02 15.45 9.31
N PHE A 264 14.98 16.03 10.05
CA PHE A 264 15.44 15.46 11.30
C PHE A 264 15.74 16.57 12.31
N GLU A 265 15.65 16.21 13.59
CA GLU A 265 15.98 17.06 14.73
C GLU A 265 16.83 16.25 15.72
N GLU A 266 17.66 16.92 16.49
CA GLU A 266 18.33 16.33 17.67
C GLU A 266 17.51 16.70 18.91
N ARG A 267 17.02 15.69 19.63
CA ARG A 267 16.29 15.84 20.88
C ARG A 267 16.91 14.94 21.94
N GLU A 268 17.33 15.51 23.05
CA GLU A 268 17.88 14.76 24.20
C GLU A 268 19.04 13.82 23.84
N GLY A 269 19.83 14.17 22.82
CA GLY A 269 20.94 13.35 22.33
C GLY A 269 20.55 12.27 21.30
N GLU A 270 19.25 12.10 21.03
CA GLU A 270 18.74 11.21 20.00
C GLU A 270 18.35 11.99 18.74
N ARG A 271 18.47 11.32 17.58
CA ARG A 271 17.99 11.85 16.31
C ARG A 271 16.61 11.31 15.99
N VAL A 272 15.72 12.24 15.69
CA VAL A 272 14.33 11.94 15.35
C VAL A 272 14.10 12.36 13.91
N TYR A 273 13.54 11.45 13.10
CA TYR A 273 13.26 11.67 11.69
C TYR A 273 11.77 11.88 11.47
N TYR A 274 11.45 12.83 10.59
CA TYR A 274 10.07 13.22 10.29
C TYR A 274 9.79 13.19 8.80
N ASN A 275 8.60 12.75 8.42
CA ASN A 275 8.00 13.09 7.13
C ASN A 275 7.42 14.51 7.26
N SER A 276 8.14 15.49 6.74
CA SER A 276 7.82 16.91 6.97
C SER A 276 6.61 17.41 6.15
N GLY A 277 6.05 16.61 5.24
CA GLY A 277 4.99 17.03 4.32
C GLY A 277 5.41 18.12 3.32
N ILE A 278 6.67 18.59 3.40
CA ILE A 278 7.30 19.54 2.48
C ILE A 278 8.62 18.98 1.97
N LEU A 279 9.01 19.37 0.76
CA LEU A 279 10.29 18.96 0.20
C LEU A 279 11.43 19.86 0.70
N ARG A 280 12.49 19.23 1.19
CA ARG A 280 13.74 19.82 1.62
C ARG A 280 14.83 19.54 0.59
N ARG A 281 15.79 20.46 0.47
CA ARG A 281 16.97 20.32 -0.39
C ARG A 281 18.22 20.34 0.47
N TYR A 282 19.08 19.35 0.28
CA TYR A 282 20.35 19.23 0.97
C TYR A 282 21.48 19.10 -0.06
N SER A 283 22.54 19.90 0.11
CA SER A 283 23.80 19.82 -0.65
C SER A 283 25.01 19.56 0.26
N ASP A 284 24.81 19.58 1.58
CA ASP A 284 25.83 19.21 2.54
C ASP A 284 25.96 17.67 2.56
N LYS A 285 27.17 17.21 2.19
CA LYS A 285 27.50 15.78 2.12
C LYS A 285 27.34 15.07 3.46
N ALA A 286 27.67 15.72 4.58
CA ALA A 286 27.51 15.10 5.89
C ALA A 286 26.04 14.89 6.28
N VAL A 287 25.17 15.83 5.89
CA VAL A 287 23.72 15.71 6.07
C VAL A 287 23.16 14.59 5.19
N ILE A 288 23.55 14.56 3.90
CA ILE A 288 23.11 13.53 2.95
C ILE A 288 23.54 12.15 3.44
N ARG A 289 24.83 11.96 3.80
CA ARG A 289 25.35 10.70 4.36
C ARG A 289 24.52 10.23 5.57
N ARG A 290 24.20 11.14 6.46
CA ARG A 290 23.41 10.84 7.67
C ARG A 290 22.01 10.30 7.33
N ILE A 291 21.31 10.95 6.40
CA ILE A 291 19.97 10.53 6.01
C ILE A 291 20.03 9.20 5.26
N VAL A 292 21.01 9.01 4.38
CA VAL A 292 21.20 7.74 3.65
C VAL A 292 21.49 6.59 4.60
N ASN A 293 22.40 6.80 5.57
CA ASN A 293 22.72 5.76 6.57
C ASN A 293 21.48 5.37 7.37
N TRP A 294 20.66 6.35 7.78
CA TRP A 294 19.41 6.05 8.47
C TRP A 294 18.42 5.29 7.58
N LEU A 295 18.24 5.69 6.31
CA LEU A 295 17.39 4.97 5.38
C LEU A 295 17.84 3.52 5.19
N CYS A 296 19.16 3.30 5.06
CA CYS A 296 19.73 1.96 4.91
C CYS A 296 19.53 1.10 6.17
N LEU A 297 19.70 1.70 7.36
CA LEU A 297 19.49 1.04 8.64
C LEU A 297 18.05 0.55 8.80
N GLU A 298 17.08 1.34 8.36
CA GLU A 298 15.65 1.02 8.36
C GLU A 298 15.21 0.17 7.15
N GLY A 299 16.16 -0.21 6.29
CA GLY A 299 15.93 -0.93 5.06
C GLY A 299 15.58 0.00 3.89
N ALA A 300 16.55 0.19 2.99
CA ALA A 300 16.39 1.02 1.80
C ALA A 300 16.16 0.21 0.52
N HIS A 301 15.33 0.77 -0.37
CA HIS A 301 15.25 0.40 -1.77
C HIS A 301 15.87 1.52 -2.61
N VAL A 302 16.87 1.18 -3.45
CA VAL A 302 17.60 2.15 -4.28
C VAL A 302 17.40 1.81 -5.74
N GLU A 303 16.90 2.75 -6.52
CA GLU A 303 16.56 2.56 -7.92
C GLU A 303 16.98 3.74 -8.80
N ARG A 304 17.16 3.52 -10.09
CA ARG A 304 17.46 4.57 -11.07
C ARG A 304 16.34 5.61 -11.08
N TRP A 305 16.70 6.88 -11.02
CA TRP A 305 15.77 7.95 -11.30
C TRP A 305 15.48 8.03 -12.80
N ILE A 306 14.28 7.71 -13.20
CA ILE A 306 13.79 7.82 -14.58
C ILE A 306 13.13 9.19 -14.75
N GLU A 307 13.49 9.90 -15.82
CA GLU A 307 12.81 11.15 -16.16
C GLU A 307 11.38 10.87 -16.60
N LYS A 308 10.45 11.43 -15.85
CA LYS A 308 9.03 11.30 -16.13
C LYS A 308 8.61 12.18 -17.30
N GLU A 309 7.62 11.73 -18.04
CA GLU A 309 6.93 12.58 -19.00
C GLU A 309 6.27 13.77 -18.30
N SER A 310 5.98 14.81 -19.05
CA SER A 310 5.46 16.07 -18.50
C SER A 310 4.22 16.55 -19.22
N LEU A 311 3.32 17.15 -18.43
CA LEU A 311 2.13 17.84 -18.91
C LEU A 311 2.18 19.29 -18.41
N ARG A 312 2.14 20.25 -19.33
CA ARG A 312 2.18 21.69 -18.99
C ARG A 312 3.37 22.07 -18.10
N GLY A 313 4.53 21.47 -18.34
CA GLY A 313 5.77 21.72 -17.58
C GLY A 313 5.86 21.03 -16.23
N LYS A 314 4.89 20.22 -15.84
CA LYS A 314 4.92 19.40 -14.62
C LYS A 314 5.12 17.92 -14.96
N SER A 315 6.04 17.27 -14.28
CA SER A 315 6.23 15.81 -14.41
C SER A 315 5.01 15.07 -13.86
N PHE A 316 4.65 13.93 -14.46
CA PHE A 316 3.55 13.14 -13.95
C PHE A 316 3.88 11.64 -13.85
N ASP A 317 3.13 10.94 -13.04
CA ASP A 317 2.92 9.51 -13.08
C ASP A 317 1.42 9.20 -13.00
N VAL A 318 1.06 7.95 -13.22
CA VAL A 318 -0.33 7.47 -13.21
C VAL A 318 -0.52 6.54 -12.02
N ARG A 319 -1.51 6.85 -11.16
CA ARG A 319 -2.08 5.90 -10.21
C ARG A 319 -3.20 5.16 -10.91
N GLN A 320 -2.98 3.88 -11.21
CA GLN A 320 -3.93 2.98 -11.88
C GLN A 320 -4.46 1.96 -10.90
N LEU A 321 -5.77 1.90 -10.70
CA LEU A 321 -6.41 0.82 -9.97
C LEU A 321 -6.62 -0.37 -10.90
N VAL A 322 -6.28 -1.56 -10.44
CA VAL A 322 -6.55 -2.84 -11.11
C VAL A 322 -7.38 -3.70 -10.17
N VAL A 323 -8.47 -4.26 -10.68
CA VAL A 323 -9.38 -5.15 -9.96
C VAL A 323 -9.67 -6.38 -10.81
N ASN A 324 -9.41 -7.57 -10.30
CA ASN A 324 -9.64 -8.84 -11.02
C ASN A 324 -9.04 -8.89 -12.43
N GLY A 325 -7.84 -8.29 -12.61
CA GLY A 325 -7.17 -8.24 -13.92
C GLY A 325 -7.68 -7.16 -14.87
N GLU A 326 -8.59 -6.31 -14.45
CA GLU A 326 -9.10 -5.18 -15.22
C GLU A 326 -8.54 -3.85 -14.68
N ALA A 327 -7.91 -3.05 -15.54
CA ALA A 327 -7.51 -1.68 -15.24
C ALA A 327 -8.73 -0.77 -15.32
N CYS A 328 -9.08 -0.13 -14.22
CA CYS A 328 -10.30 0.66 -14.09
C CYS A 328 -9.99 2.13 -13.80
N HIS A 329 -10.23 2.61 -12.60
CA HIS A 329 -10.02 4.00 -12.19
C HIS A 329 -8.55 4.42 -12.28
N ALA A 330 -8.28 5.60 -12.83
CA ALA A 330 -6.93 6.13 -12.92
C ALA A 330 -6.89 7.66 -12.78
N VAL A 331 -5.80 8.16 -12.20
CA VAL A 331 -5.49 9.59 -12.12
C VAL A 331 -4.04 9.86 -12.44
N LEU A 332 -3.79 11.01 -13.07
CA LEU A 332 -2.45 11.57 -13.19
C LEU A 332 -2.15 12.37 -11.92
N ARG A 333 -0.94 12.16 -11.39
CA ARG A 333 -0.39 12.96 -10.29
C ARG A 333 0.72 13.84 -10.85
N LEU A 334 0.48 15.15 -10.88
CA LEU A 334 1.38 16.13 -11.48
C LEU A 334 2.21 16.82 -10.40
N SER A 335 3.51 16.99 -10.64
CA SER A 335 4.43 17.67 -9.73
C SER A 335 5.44 18.52 -10.48
N SER A 336 5.76 19.69 -9.92
CA SER A 336 6.92 20.50 -10.35
C SER A 336 8.24 20.02 -9.74
N THR A 337 8.20 18.94 -8.96
CA THR A 337 9.34 18.35 -8.26
C THR A 337 9.54 16.89 -8.69
N PRO A 338 10.70 16.26 -8.38
CA PRO A 338 10.91 14.86 -8.74
C PRO A 338 9.92 13.89 -8.10
N ILE A 339 9.38 14.23 -6.93
CA ILE A 339 8.51 13.37 -6.14
C ILE A 339 7.04 13.71 -6.44
N THR A 340 6.34 12.79 -7.08
CA THR A 340 4.91 12.87 -7.38
C THR A 340 4.14 12.10 -6.32
N ASN A 341 3.60 12.79 -5.31
CA ASN A 341 2.74 12.19 -4.30
C ASN A 341 1.66 13.18 -3.87
N LEU A 342 0.41 12.74 -3.76
CA LEU A 342 -0.73 13.59 -3.41
C LEU A 342 -0.62 14.18 -2.00
N HIS A 343 0.05 13.49 -1.06
CA HIS A 343 0.33 14.02 0.28
C HIS A 343 1.23 15.26 0.28
N LEU A 344 1.95 15.53 -0.84
CA LEU A 344 2.78 16.72 -1.03
C LEU A 344 2.01 17.87 -1.72
N ARG A 345 0.67 17.84 -1.70
CA ARG A 345 -0.22 18.81 -2.38
C ARG A 345 0.03 18.89 -3.89
N ASN A 346 0.48 17.80 -4.50
CA ASN A 346 0.59 17.69 -5.94
C ASN A 346 -0.80 17.69 -6.59
N GLU A 347 -0.86 18.20 -7.81
CA GLU A 347 -2.12 18.26 -8.55
C GLU A 347 -2.54 16.87 -9.01
N ARG A 348 -3.85 16.64 -8.98
CA ARG A 348 -4.47 15.44 -9.52
C ARG A 348 -5.31 15.84 -10.75
N GLN A 349 -5.18 15.06 -11.82
CA GLN A 349 -5.95 15.27 -13.03
C GLN A 349 -6.53 13.94 -13.54
N MET A 350 -7.74 14.00 -14.09
CA MET A 350 -8.36 12.83 -14.73
C MET A 350 -7.56 12.44 -15.97
N MET A 351 -7.46 11.14 -16.22
CA MET A 351 -6.81 10.60 -17.41
C MET A 351 -7.79 10.61 -18.58
N THR A 352 -7.78 11.69 -19.38
CA THR A 352 -8.59 11.82 -20.59
C THR A 352 -7.76 11.58 -21.84
N GLU A 353 -8.41 11.28 -22.98
CA GLU A 353 -7.72 11.08 -24.28
C GLU A 353 -7.04 12.34 -24.80
N GLU A 354 -7.50 13.53 -24.38
CA GLU A 354 -6.86 14.81 -24.69
C GLU A 354 -5.48 14.96 -24.01
N ILE A 355 -5.26 14.24 -22.90
CA ILE A 355 -4.06 14.35 -22.08
C ILE A 355 -3.07 13.24 -22.41
N LEU A 356 -3.56 12.02 -22.54
CA LEU A 356 -2.78 10.84 -22.92
C LEU A 356 -3.42 10.20 -24.15
N SER A 357 -2.61 10.01 -25.20
CA SER A 357 -3.10 9.26 -26.37
C SER A 357 -3.64 7.89 -25.96
N SER A 358 -4.67 7.41 -26.68
CA SER A 358 -5.28 6.11 -26.41
C SER A 358 -4.26 4.96 -26.40
N GLY A 359 -3.22 5.01 -27.25
CA GLY A 359 -2.15 4.01 -27.25
C GLY A 359 -1.30 4.04 -25.97
N LEU A 360 -0.97 5.21 -25.45
CA LEU A 360 -0.21 5.35 -24.20
C LEU A 360 -1.06 4.96 -22.98
N LYS A 361 -2.34 5.32 -22.97
CA LYS A 361 -3.30 4.88 -21.96
C LYS A 361 -3.35 3.35 -21.89
N GLN A 362 -3.54 2.67 -23.02
CA GLN A 362 -3.53 1.20 -23.09
C GLN A 362 -2.20 0.58 -22.63
N GLN A 363 -1.08 1.26 -22.88
CA GLN A 363 0.22 0.77 -22.41
C GLN A 363 0.34 0.87 -20.88
N VAL A 364 -0.13 1.95 -20.28
CA VAL A 364 -0.22 2.12 -18.81
C VAL A 364 -1.10 1.04 -18.20
N GLU A 365 -2.29 0.83 -18.75
CA GLU A 365 -3.26 -0.18 -18.30
C GLU A 365 -2.63 -1.59 -18.36
N ARG A 366 -2.03 -1.98 -19.50
CA ARG A 366 -1.35 -3.28 -19.64
C ARG A 366 -0.21 -3.44 -18.65
N THR A 367 0.58 -2.40 -18.40
CA THR A 367 1.67 -2.43 -17.43
C THR A 367 1.14 -2.67 -16.02
N ALA A 368 0.05 -2.00 -15.63
CA ALA A 368 -0.57 -2.17 -14.33
C ALA A 368 -1.20 -3.56 -14.16
N ILE A 369 -1.90 -4.07 -15.18
CA ILE A 369 -2.46 -5.42 -15.19
C ILE A 369 -1.35 -6.46 -15.05
N SER A 370 -0.25 -6.33 -15.81
CA SER A 370 0.90 -7.23 -15.71
C SER A 370 1.52 -7.22 -14.31
N ALA A 371 1.54 -6.06 -13.63
CA ALA A 371 2.06 -5.97 -12.27
C ALA A 371 1.21 -6.76 -11.28
N LEU A 372 -0.13 -6.63 -11.32
CA LEU A 372 -1.00 -7.40 -10.43
C LEU A 372 -0.99 -8.89 -10.77
N SER A 373 -0.87 -9.27 -12.04
CA SER A 373 -0.85 -10.69 -12.46
C SER A 373 0.35 -11.48 -11.92
N ALA A 374 1.41 -10.80 -11.47
CA ALA A 374 2.53 -11.43 -10.77
C ALA A 374 2.14 -11.94 -9.36
N PHE A 375 1.00 -11.52 -8.83
CA PHE A 375 0.43 -11.88 -7.53
C PHE A 375 -0.86 -12.69 -7.74
N SER A 376 -0.70 -13.96 -8.06
CA SER A 376 -1.80 -14.83 -8.51
C SER A 376 -2.95 -15.02 -7.51
N ASN A 377 -2.70 -14.76 -6.22
CA ASN A 377 -3.70 -14.90 -5.14
C ASN A 377 -4.24 -13.53 -4.68
N SER A 378 -4.07 -12.49 -5.49
CA SER A 378 -4.50 -11.14 -5.19
C SER A 378 -5.34 -10.55 -6.31
N SER A 379 -6.43 -9.88 -5.94
CA SER A 379 -7.44 -9.38 -6.88
C SER A 379 -7.41 -7.86 -7.05
N VAL A 380 -6.78 -7.11 -6.14
CA VAL A 380 -6.86 -5.65 -6.11
C VAL A 380 -5.49 -5.03 -5.88
N ALA A 381 -5.10 -4.08 -6.69
CA ALA A 381 -3.93 -3.24 -6.43
C ALA A 381 -4.07 -1.84 -7.02
N GLY A 382 -3.52 -0.86 -6.32
CA GLY A 382 -3.24 0.47 -6.87
C GLY A 382 -1.79 0.53 -7.36
N VAL A 383 -1.59 0.63 -8.67
CA VAL A 383 -0.27 0.56 -9.30
C VAL A 383 0.19 1.95 -9.71
N ASP A 384 1.40 2.33 -9.31
CA ASP A 384 2.04 3.57 -9.75
C ASP A 384 2.85 3.30 -11.02
N VAL A 385 2.36 3.82 -12.13
CA VAL A 385 2.99 3.68 -13.45
C VAL A 385 3.63 4.99 -13.87
N LEU A 386 4.94 4.95 -14.11
CA LEU A 386 5.72 6.05 -14.64
C LEU A 386 5.80 5.91 -16.16
N VAL A 387 5.61 7.03 -16.87
CA VAL A 387 5.88 7.15 -18.31
C VAL A 387 7.20 7.87 -18.48
N ARG A 388 8.16 7.25 -19.17
CA ARG A 388 9.48 7.82 -19.42
C ARG A 388 9.39 8.89 -20.49
N ARG A 389 10.02 10.04 -20.24
CA ARG A 389 10.10 11.15 -21.17
C ARG A 389 10.77 10.74 -22.48
N GLY A 390 10.14 11.09 -23.57
CA GLY A 390 10.63 10.92 -24.94
C GLY A 390 10.42 9.51 -25.51
N SER A 391 10.74 8.43 -24.78
CA SER A 391 10.51 7.06 -25.27
C SER A 391 9.09 6.55 -25.01
N HIS A 392 8.36 7.16 -24.10
CA HIS A 392 7.03 6.74 -23.60
C HIS A 392 7.00 5.30 -23.05
N GLU A 393 8.16 4.72 -22.74
CA GLU A 393 8.20 3.44 -22.03
C GLU A 393 7.58 3.57 -20.64
N THR A 394 6.83 2.55 -20.25
CA THR A 394 6.16 2.52 -18.93
C THR A 394 6.93 1.67 -17.93
N TYR A 395 6.99 2.12 -16.68
CA TYR A 395 7.65 1.45 -15.56
C TYR A 395 6.71 1.41 -14.37
N VAL A 396 6.68 0.30 -13.67
CA VAL A 396 6.06 0.24 -12.34
C VAL A 396 7.06 0.77 -11.32
N VAL A 397 6.64 1.69 -10.46
CA VAL A 397 7.50 2.28 -9.41
C VAL A 397 7.00 2.02 -8.00
N ASP A 398 5.75 1.60 -7.85
CA ASP A 398 5.14 1.15 -6.59
C ASP A 398 3.86 0.36 -6.87
N ILE A 399 3.50 -0.55 -5.95
CA ILE A 399 2.24 -1.28 -5.97
C ILE A 399 1.63 -1.28 -4.56
N ASN A 400 0.36 -0.90 -4.47
CA ASN A 400 -0.35 -0.77 -3.20
C ASN A 400 -1.39 -1.90 -3.07
N PRO A 401 -1.23 -2.82 -2.11
CA PRO A 401 -2.08 -4.00 -1.97
C PRO A 401 -3.53 -3.70 -1.55
N PHE A 402 -3.80 -2.50 -1.06
CA PHE A 402 -5.13 -2.13 -0.59
C PHE A 402 -5.99 -1.44 -1.66
N GLY A 403 -5.51 -1.39 -2.92
CA GLY A 403 -6.11 -0.56 -3.95
C GLY A 403 -5.98 0.92 -3.62
N ASP A 404 -6.95 1.71 -4.02
CA ASP A 404 -6.99 3.14 -3.67
C ASP A 404 -8.44 3.66 -3.58
N LEU A 405 -8.64 4.70 -2.78
CA LEU A 405 -9.84 5.51 -2.78
C LEU A 405 -9.57 6.77 -3.62
N LEU A 406 -9.85 6.68 -4.92
CA LEU A 406 -9.71 7.81 -5.84
C LEU A 406 -10.99 8.65 -5.80
N TYR A 407 -11.00 9.68 -4.96
CA TYR A 407 -12.16 10.57 -4.82
C TYR A 407 -12.50 11.25 -6.15
N ASN A 408 -13.80 11.30 -6.46
CA ASN A 408 -14.34 11.95 -7.67
C ASN A 408 -13.74 11.38 -8.97
N VAL A 409 -13.50 10.09 -9.00
CA VAL A 409 -13.09 9.34 -10.19
C VAL A 409 -14.08 8.21 -10.40
N ASP A 410 -14.82 8.28 -11.49
CA ASP A 410 -15.80 7.27 -11.84
C ASP A 410 -15.28 6.42 -13.00
N TYR A 411 -15.57 5.14 -12.94
CA TYR A 411 -15.37 4.18 -14.02
C TYR A 411 -16.68 3.46 -14.28
N LEU A 412 -17.22 3.62 -15.50
CA LEU A 412 -18.54 3.11 -15.89
C LEU A 412 -19.68 3.52 -14.95
N GLY A 413 -19.59 4.75 -14.38
CA GLY A 413 -20.60 5.31 -13.47
C GLY A 413 -20.50 4.83 -12.02
N LEU A 414 -19.44 4.09 -11.66
CA LEU A 414 -19.19 3.58 -10.31
C LEU A 414 -17.92 4.19 -9.72
N ASN A 415 -17.93 4.46 -8.43
CA ASN A 415 -16.73 4.84 -7.70
C ASN A 415 -15.79 3.62 -7.46
N THR A 416 -14.61 3.85 -6.91
CA THR A 416 -13.58 2.80 -6.75
C THR A 416 -14.04 1.62 -5.91
N TYR A 417 -14.83 1.83 -4.85
CA TYR A 417 -15.30 0.74 -3.99
C TYR A 417 -16.55 0.06 -4.53
N GLU A 418 -17.45 0.78 -5.17
CA GLU A 418 -18.60 0.22 -5.86
C GLU A 418 -18.14 -0.74 -6.96
N TRP A 419 -17.17 -0.32 -7.77
CA TRP A 419 -16.56 -1.17 -8.78
C TRP A 419 -15.92 -2.44 -8.18
N GLN A 420 -15.13 -2.26 -7.10
CA GLN A 420 -14.53 -3.41 -6.41
C GLN A 420 -15.58 -4.39 -5.89
N MET A 421 -16.66 -3.88 -5.27
CA MET A 421 -17.73 -4.74 -4.77
C MET A 421 -18.43 -5.51 -5.90
N GLN A 422 -18.71 -4.86 -7.01
CA GLN A 422 -19.31 -5.50 -8.18
C GLN A 422 -18.40 -6.61 -8.74
N GLN A 423 -17.10 -6.36 -8.86
CA GLN A 423 -16.12 -7.30 -9.41
C GLN A 423 -15.82 -8.48 -8.46
N LEU A 424 -15.85 -8.28 -7.16
CA LEU A 424 -15.54 -9.31 -6.17
C LEU A 424 -16.72 -10.26 -5.94
N GLN A 425 -17.94 -9.85 -6.26
CA GLN A 425 -19.16 -10.69 -6.10
C GLN A 425 -19.54 -11.47 -7.35
N GLY A 426 -18.99 -11.15 -8.51
CA GLY A 426 -19.28 -11.81 -9.78
C GLY A 426 -18.38 -13.01 -10.10
N LYS A 427 -17.61 -13.53 -9.16
CA LYS A 427 -16.81 -14.75 -9.33
C LYS A 427 -17.63 -15.97 -8.91
N ASP A 428 -18.26 -16.65 -9.89
CA ASP A 428 -18.68 -18.04 -9.80
C ASP A 428 -17.49 -18.98 -9.93
#